data_2eb311a328cce6a38e962ad48b5f7c3d
#
_entry.id   2eb311a328cce6a38e962ad48b5f7c3d
#
_cell.length_a   1.000
_cell.length_b   1.000
_cell.length_c   1.000
_cell.angle_alpha   90.00
_cell.angle_beta   90.00
_cell.angle_gamma   90.00
#
_symmetry.space_group_name_H-M   'P 1'
#
loop_
_entity.id
_entity.type
_entity.pdbx_description
1 polymer ?
#
loop_
_entity_poly.entity_id
_entity_poly.type
_entity_poly.pdbx_seq_one_letter_code
_entity_poly.pdbx_strand_id
1 'polypeptide(L)'
;MQKIEAVIQPSKLDAVKDALVEIGVEGMTILEARGHGRQKGHTEFYRGREYSVDLLPKVKLELVVKDEMVEQAVQAIITAARTGTIGDGKIFVSKIDEAIRIRNDERGEIAL
;
A
#
# COMPACT_ATOMS: atom_id res chain seq x y z
N MET A 1 3.45 -15.53 9.19
CA MET A 1 2.96 -14.14 9.09
C MET A 1 3.88 -13.33 8.19
N GLN A 2 3.28 -12.53 7.33
CA GLN A 2 4.04 -11.65 6.46
C GLN A 2 3.38 -10.29 6.40
N LYS A 3 4.21 -9.26 6.28
CA LYS A 3 3.76 -7.89 6.08
C LYS A 3 3.73 -7.58 4.59
N ILE A 4 2.64 -7.01 4.16
CA ILE A 4 2.48 -6.49 2.81
C ILE A 4 2.44 -4.97 2.91
N GLU A 5 3.35 -4.31 2.22
CA GLU A 5 3.33 -2.86 2.05
C GLU A 5 3.04 -2.57 0.59
N ALA A 6 1.99 -1.82 0.34
CA ALA A 6 1.61 -1.43 -1.01
C ALA A 6 1.61 0.09 -1.12
N VAL A 7 2.42 0.61 -2.04
CA VAL A 7 2.43 2.03 -2.36
C VAL A 7 1.65 2.19 -3.66
N ILE A 8 0.52 2.87 -3.60
CA ILE A 8 -0.44 2.96 -4.70
C ILE A 8 -0.83 4.41 -4.98
N GLN A 9 -1.50 4.63 -6.09
CA GLN A 9 -2.10 5.95 -6.37
C GLN A 9 -3.26 6.20 -5.42
N PRO A 10 -3.42 7.44 -4.92
CA PRO A 10 -4.52 7.78 -4.00
C PRO A 10 -5.90 7.45 -4.56
N SER A 11 -6.11 7.59 -5.86
CA SER A 11 -7.39 7.30 -6.52
C SER A 11 -7.78 5.82 -6.48
N LYS A 12 -6.83 4.94 -6.17
CA LYS A 12 -7.05 3.48 -6.12
C LYS A 12 -7.32 2.95 -4.72
N LEU A 13 -7.22 3.81 -3.70
CA LEU A 13 -7.33 3.38 -2.30
C LEU A 13 -8.63 2.66 -2.01
N ASP A 14 -9.76 3.24 -2.39
CA ASP A 14 -11.06 2.64 -2.06
C ASP A 14 -11.24 1.28 -2.72
N ALA A 15 -10.85 1.15 -3.99
CA ALA A 15 -10.94 -0.13 -4.71
C ALA A 15 -10.06 -1.20 -4.07
N VAL A 16 -8.82 -0.84 -3.68
CA VAL A 16 -7.89 -1.75 -3.02
C VAL A 16 -8.41 -2.18 -1.65
N LYS A 17 -8.88 -1.21 -0.86
CA LYS A 17 -9.45 -1.50 0.46
C LYS A 17 -10.65 -2.45 0.35
N ASP A 18 -11.57 -2.18 -0.56
CA ASP A 18 -12.75 -3.01 -0.74
C ASP A 18 -12.38 -4.42 -1.19
N ALA A 19 -11.41 -4.56 -2.10
CA ALA A 19 -10.95 -5.86 -2.56
C ALA A 19 -10.31 -6.69 -1.43
N LEU A 20 -9.55 -6.05 -0.54
CA LEU A 20 -8.93 -6.72 0.60
C LEU A 20 -9.97 -7.14 1.64
N VAL A 21 -10.94 -6.29 1.92
CA VAL A 21 -12.05 -6.62 2.84
C VAL A 21 -12.85 -7.81 2.30
N GLU A 22 -13.11 -7.85 1.01
CA GLU A 22 -13.86 -8.93 0.37
C GLU A 22 -13.21 -10.30 0.55
N ILE A 23 -11.88 -10.37 0.56
CA ILE A 23 -11.16 -11.63 0.79
C ILE A 23 -10.90 -11.93 2.27
N GLY A 24 -11.43 -11.12 3.18
CA GLY A 24 -11.36 -11.38 4.62
C GLY A 24 -10.24 -10.68 5.36
N VAL A 25 -9.56 -9.71 4.76
CA VAL A 25 -8.57 -8.89 5.46
C VAL A 25 -9.30 -7.88 6.34
N GLU A 26 -9.11 -7.97 7.65
CA GLU A 26 -9.80 -7.11 8.60
C GLU A 26 -8.98 -5.91 9.02
N GLY A 27 -7.66 -6.08 9.19
CA GLY A 27 -6.79 -5.02 9.68
C GLY A 27 -5.86 -4.48 8.59
N MET A 28 -5.84 -3.16 8.45
CA MET A 28 -4.86 -2.48 7.61
C MET A 28 -4.60 -1.09 8.13
N THR A 29 -3.38 -0.62 7.94
CA THR A 29 -2.98 0.74 8.28
C THR A 29 -2.73 1.51 6.99
N ILE A 30 -3.27 2.71 6.93
CA ILE A 30 -3.18 3.54 5.72
C ILE A 30 -2.44 4.82 6.08
N LEU A 31 -1.41 5.15 5.31
CA LEU A 31 -0.61 6.35 5.48
C LEU A 31 -0.60 7.16 4.19
N GLU A 32 -0.67 8.46 4.33
CA GLU A 32 -0.38 9.35 3.21
C GLU A 32 1.12 9.40 3.02
N ALA A 33 1.56 9.36 1.78
CA ALA A 33 2.98 9.35 1.43
C ALA A 33 3.23 10.19 0.18
N ARG A 34 4.50 10.46 -0.08
CA ARG A 34 4.93 11.08 -1.32
C ARG A 34 6.02 10.22 -1.90
N GLY A 35 5.94 9.99 -3.20
CA GLY A 35 6.87 9.12 -3.88
C GLY A 35 7.61 9.82 -5.01
N HIS A 36 8.87 9.42 -5.17
CA HIS A 36 9.69 9.75 -6.32
C HIS A 36 10.07 8.44 -7.01
N GLY A 37 9.83 8.35 -8.30
CA GLY A 37 10.12 7.15 -9.06
C GLY A 37 10.15 7.44 -10.54
N ARG A 38 9.79 6.44 -11.35
CA ARG A 38 9.76 6.59 -12.81
C ARG A 38 8.65 7.51 -13.29
N GLN A 39 7.56 7.62 -12.52
CA GLN A 39 6.52 8.58 -12.81
C GLN A 39 7.08 9.97 -12.54
N LYS A 40 7.18 10.77 -13.57
CA LYS A 40 7.66 12.16 -13.41
C LYS A 40 6.51 13.05 -12.95
N GLY A 41 6.82 13.99 -12.08
CA GLY A 41 5.91 15.05 -11.72
C GLY A 41 5.65 15.96 -12.90
N HIS A 42 4.68 16.83 -12.76
CA HIS A 42 4.39 17.84 -13.76
C HIS A 42 5.30 19.07 -13.56
N THR A 43 5.45 19.84 -14.62
CA THR A 43 6.18 21.11 -14.58
C THR A 43 5.20 22.24 -14.31
N GLU A 44 5.55 23.12 -13.39
CA GLU A 44 4.75 24.31 -13.07
C GLU A 44 5.57 25.57 -13.26
N PHE A 45 4.87 26.69 -13.47
CA PHE A 45 5.48 28.00 -13.61
C PHE A 45 5.06 28.89 -12.44
N TYR A 46 6.04 29.52 -11.81
CA TYR A 46 5.81 30.48 -10.76
C TYR A 46 6.69 31.72 -11.00
N ARG A 47 6.06 32.85 -11.15
CA ARG A 47 6.75 34.13 -11.45
C ARG A 47 7.67 34.03 -12.68
N GLY A 48 7.24 33.29 -13.70
CA GLY A 48 8.01 33.11 -14.93
C GLY A 48 9.13 32.08 -14.83
N ARG A 49 9.24 31.35 -13.71
CA ARG A 49 10.22 30.28 -13.54
C ARG A 49 9.56 28.94 -13.64
N GLU A 50 10.17 28.05 -14.39
CA GLU A 50 9.76 26.65 -14.48
C GLU A 50 10.39 25.85 -13.34
N TYR A 51 9.59 25.00 -12.70
CA TYR A 51 10.11 24.04 -11.74
C TYR A 51 9.34 22.72 -11.83
N SER A 52 10.04 21.63 -11.49
CA SER A 52 9.46 20.28 -11.52
C SER A 52 8.90 19.89 -10.16
N VAL A 53 7.75 19.22 -10.17
CA VAL A 53 7.18 18.59 -8.98
C VAL A 53 7.64 17.13 -8.98
N ASP A 54 8.61 16.80 -8.11
CA ASP A 54 9.26 15.49 -8.08
C ASP A 54 8.59 14.50 -7.15
N LEU A 55 7.91 14.99 -6.10
CA LEU A 55 7.27 14.15 -5.10
C LEU A 55 5.78 14.15 -5.33
N LEU A 56 5.27 13.03 -5.81
CA LEU A 56 3.85 12.86 -6.10
C LEU A 56 3.13 12.23 -4.92
N PRO A 57 1.87 12.65 -4.67
CA PRO A 57 1.06 12.02 -3.64
C PRO A 57 0.90 10.52 -3.91
N LYS A 58 1.07 9.72 -2.87
CA LYS A 58 0.85 8.28 -2.86
C LYS A 58 0.14 7.89 -1.57
N VAL A 59 -0.39 6.70 -1.55
CA VAL A 59 -0.94 6.09 -0.33
C VAL A 59 -0.18 4.80 -0.08
N LYS A 60 0.20 4.58 1.16
CA LYS A 60 0.86 3.36 1.60
C LYS A 60 -0.10 2.58 2.48
N LEU A 61 -0.39 1.34 2.09
CA LEU A 61 -1.12 0.41 2.94
C LEU A 61 -0.14 -0.56 3.56
N GLU A 62 -0.36 -0.85 4.84
CA GLU A 62 0.37 -1.90 5.55
C GLU A 62 -0.63 -2.86 6.14
N LEU A 63 -0.44 -4.14 5.87
CA LEU A 63 -1.22 -5.21 6.48
C LEU A 63 -0.31 -6.39 6.77
N VAL A 64 -0.65 -7.12 7.82
CA VAL A 64 0.02 -8.36 8.18
C VAL A 64 -0.99 -9.48 8.10
N VAL A 65 -0.66 -10.52 7.36
CA VAL A 65 -1.55 -11.64 7.10
C VAL A 65 -0.83 -12.97 7.33
N LYS A 66 -1.61 -14.02 7.47
CA LYS A 66 -1.06 -15.39 7.50
C LYS A 66 -0.42 -15.71 6.15
N ASP A 67 0.57 -16.59 6.16
CA ASP A 67 1.30 -16.97 4.94
C ASP A 67 0.36 -17.41 3.83
N GLU A 68 -0.70 -18.15 4.17
CA GLU A 68 -1.67 -18.68 3.21
C GLU A 68 -2.47 -17.59 2.50
N MET A 69 -2.55 -16.39 3.08
CA MET A 69 -3.30 -15.27 2.52
C MET A 69 -2.46 -14.34 1.64
N VAL A 70 -1.15 -14.48 1.68
CA VAL A 70 -0.25 -13.50 1.02
C VAL A 70 -0.53 -13.37 -0.46
N GLU A 71 -0.55 -14.49 -1.18
CA GLU A 71 -0.72 -14.44 -2.63
C GLU A 71 -2.09 -13.88 -3.02
N GLN A 72 -3.13 -14.30 -2.31
CA GLN A 72 -4.48 -13.81 -2.56
C GLN A 72 -4.59 -12.30 -2.30
N ALA A 73 -3.97 -11.82 -1.22
CA ALA A 73 -3.96 -10.39 -0.90
C ALA A 73 -3.17 -9.59 -1.95
N VAL A 74 -2.01 -10.09 -2.36
CA VAL A 74 -1.19 -9.45 -3.40
C VAL A 74 -1.98 -9.34 -4.71
N GLN A 75 -2.63 -10.41 -5.14
CA GLN A 75 -3.43 -10.39 -6.36
C GLN A 75 -4.63 -9.45 -6.27
N ALA A 76 -5.27 -9.38 -5.11
CA ALA A 76 -6.38 -8.43 -4.88
C ALA A 76 -5.90 -6.97 -5.06
N ILE A 77 -4.74 -6.64 -4.49
CA ILE A 77 -4.14 -5.31 -4.64
C ILE A 77 -3.80 -5.02 -6.09
N ILE A 78 -3.12 -5.94 -6.76
CA ILE A 78 -2.72 -5.77 -8.16
C ILE A 78 -3.93 -5.53 -9.05
N THR A 79 -4.94 -6.36 -8.94
CA THR A 79 -6.15 -6.24 -9.77
C THR A 79 -6.86 -4.91 -9.55
N ALA A 80 -6.96 -4.46 -8.30
CA ALA A 80 -7.65 -3.21 -7.97
C ALA A 80 -6.85 -1.95 -8.31
N ALA A 81 -5.52 -2.01 -8.23
CA ALA A 81 -4.67 -0.83 -8.37
C ALA A 81 -4.06 -0.65 -9.75
N ARG A 82 -3.99 -1.70 -10.56
CA ARG A 82 -3.29 -1.68 -11.85
C ARG A 82 -4.03 -0.83 -12.88
N THR A 83 -3.28 0.06 -13.54
CA THR A 83 -3.71 0.75 -14.77
C THR A 83 -2.87 0.30 -15.97
N GLY A 84 -1.69 -0.27 -15.73
CA GLY A 84 -0.74 -0.66 -16.75
C GLY A 84 0.24 0.44 -17.13
N THR A 85 0.19 1.58 -16.44
CA THR A 85 1.07 2.72 -16.72
C THR A 85 2.09 2.92 -15.61
N ILE A 86 3.14 3.68 -15.91
CA ILE A 86 4.13 4.09 -14.93
C ILE A 86 3.41 4.90 -13.83
N GLY A 87 3.71 4.59 -12.57
CA GLY A 87 3.09 5.26 -11.43
C GLY A 87 2.05 4.43 -10.69
N ASP A 88 1.76 3.22 -11.15
CA ASP A 88 0.83 2.32 -10.47
C ASP A 88 1.27 1.95 -9.05
N GLY A 89 2.57 1.95 -8.80
CA GLY A 89 3.12 1.65 -7.49
C GLY A 89 3.80 0.30 -7.41
N LYS A 90 4.10 -0.09 -6.16
CA LYS A 90 4.81 -1.35 -5.87
C LYS A 90 4.28 -1.98 -4.61
N ILE A 91 4.47 -3.29 -4.52
CA ILE A 91 4.15 -4.08 -3.35
C ILE A 91 5.45 -4.70 -2.83
N PHE A 92 5.65 -4.60 -1.52
CA PHE A 92 6.78 -5.24 -0.83
C PHE A 92 6.23 -6.23 0.16
N VAL A 93 6.81 -7.41 0.19
CA VAL A 93 6.41 -8.47 1.11
C VAL A 93 7.60 -8.86 1.96
N SER A 94 7.43 -8.91 3.27
CA SER A 94 8.48 -9.28 4.21
C SER A 94 7.93 -10.16 5.32
N LYS A 95 8.79 -11.01 5.88
CA LYS A 95 8.41 -11.86 7.00
C LYS A 95 8.28 -11.03 8.27
N ILE A 96 7.30 -11.36 9.08
CA ILE A 96 7.10 -10.79 10.41
C ILE A 96 7.46 -11.85 11.43
N ASP A 97 8.40 -11.51 12.31
CA ASP A 97 8.84 -12.43 13.36
C ASP A 97 7.79 -12.58 14.44
N GLU A 98 7.10 -11.51 14.80
CA GLU A 98 6.10 -11.55 15.84
C GLU A 98 5.07 -10.44 15.68
N ALA A 99 3.80 -10.75 15.98
CA ALA A 99 2.74 -9.78 16.13
C ALA A 99 2.21 -9.85 17.56
N ILE A 100 2.00 -8.71 18.19
CA ILE A 100 1.55 -8.63 19.58
C ILE A 100 0.37 -7.67 19.62
N ARG A 101 -0.76 -8.13 20.16
CA ARG A 101 -1.93 -7.28 20.35
C ARG A 101 -1.79 -6.50 21.66
N ILE A 102 -1.80 -5.19 21.56
CA ILE A 102 -1.58 -4.32 22.73
C ILE A 102 -2.64 -4.54 23.81
N ARG A 103 -3.90 -4.75 23.41
CA ARG A 103 -5.01 -4.85 24.34
C ARG A 103 -4.87 -5.98 25.36
N ASN A 104 -4.30 -7.13 24.95
CA ASN A 104 -4.36 -8.35 25.75
C ASN A 104 -3.09 -9.21 25.70
N ASP A 105 -2.00 -8.68 25.19
CA ASP A 105 -0.71 -9.39 25.06
C ASP A 105 -0.74 -10.66 24.21
N GLU A 106 -1.81 -10.93 23.47
CA GLU A 106 -1.84 -12.08 22.58
C GLU A 106 -0.74 -11.94 21.50
N ARG A 107 -0.11 -13.07 21.18
CA ARG A 107 1.05 -13.12 20.29
C ARG A 107 0.85 -14.11 19.14
N GLY A 108 1.53 -13.84 18.04
CA GLY A 108 1.49 -14.67 16.86
C GLY A 108 0.25 -14.45 16.01
N GLU A 109 -0.17 -15.47 15.28
CA GLU A 109 -1.29 -15.34 14.33
C GLU A 109 -2.60 -14.93 15.00
N ILE A 110 -2.80 -15.31 16.23
CA ILE A 110 -4.02 -14.92 16.98
C ILE A 110 -4.10 -13.41 17.19
N ALA A 111 -2.96 -12.71 17.12
CA ALA A 111 -2.91 -11.27 17.29
C ALA A 111 -3.25 -10.48 16.01
N LEU A 112 -3.41 -11.16 14.90
CA LEU A 112 -3.73 -10.52 13.62
C LEU A 112 -5.19 -10.09 13.53
#